data_5b63806f387a493d8b2976edd49f026e
#
_entry.id   5b63806f387a493d8b2976edd49f026e
#
_cell.length_a   1.000
_cell.length_b   1.000
_cell.length_c   1.000
_cell.angle_alpha   90.00
_cell.angle_beta   90.00
_cell.angle_gamma   90.00
#
_symmetry.space_group_name_H-M   'P 1'
#
loop_
_entity.id
_entity.type
_entity.pdbx_description
1 polymer ?
#
loop_
_entity_poly.entity_id
_entity_poly.type
_entity_poly.pdbx_seq_one_letter_code
_entity_poly.pdbx_strand_id
1 'polypeptide(L)'
;DCAVFTNLHKEHLESHGSFENYYKAKQELFKRTENVHVLNGDDPQMKLFSDFHAKRKIFYGIGTGDMRADNVQLREGASSFEVYGTKFDINFGGRFNIYNCLAALAVGAMYGIDLPKAKPILEKVTNIKGRMEYVQKSPFSVVVDYAHTPDSLREVYKTLKPEDGKLICVLGAAGGGRDKWKRPEFGKIASLYCDQIILTDEDPYEENPVSIMEDIEKGFSSQFSNSNFQFSKIIDRREAIKKAISMAEPSDVVVITGKGSETSMAVAGGKK
;
A
#
# COMPACT_ATOMS: atom_id res chain seq x y z
N ASP A 1 6.81 -15.86 19.08
CA ASP A 1 6.07 -17.08 18.82
C ASP A 1 5.80 -17.34 17.34
N CYS A 2 5.49 -16.30 16.52
CA CYS A 2 5.33 -16.40 15.08
C CYS A 2 5.99 -15.20 14.39
N ALA A 3 6.81 -15.44 13.39
CA ALA A 3 7.31 -14.43 12.47
C ALA A 3 6.60 -14.54 11.14
N VAL A 4 6.14 -13.39 10.62
CA VAL A 4 5.44 -13.31 9.34
C VAL A 4 6.24 -12.45 8.36
N PHE A 5 6.57 -13.00 7.22
CA PHE A 5 7.16 -12.29 6.10
C PHE A 5 6.08 -11.99 5.05
N THR A 6 5.77 -10.74 4.86
CA THR A 6 4.76 -10.30 3.88
C THR A 6 5.38 -9.90 2.55
N ASN A 7 6.36 -9.02 2.58
CA ASN A 7 7.12 -8.54 1.42
C ASN A 7 8.37 -7.78 1.88
N LEU A 8 9.28 -7.53 0.94
CA LEU A 8 10.44 -6.69 1.20
C LEU A 8 10.82 -5.90 -0.06
N HIS A 9 10.65 -4.59 0.01
CA HIS A 9 11.06 -3.64 -1.02
C HIS A 9 12.13 -2.70 -0.49
N LYS A 10 12.78 -1.94 -1.40
CA LYS A 10 13.76 -0.92 -1.01
C LYS A 10 13.04 0.19 -0.22
N GLU A 11 13.40 0.33 1.04
CA GLU A 11 12.89 1.36 1.94
C GLU A 11 13.89 1.56 3.07
N HIS A 12 13.84 2.71 3.76
CA HIS A 12 14.70 3.03 4.90
C HIS A 12 16.21 2.99 4.59
N LEU A 13 16.61 3.27 3.34
CA LEU A 13 18.01 3.22 2.94
C LEU A 13 18.85 4.28 3.65
N GLU A 14 18.28 5.48 3.87
CA GLU A 14 18.98 6.55 4.61
C GLU A 14 19.22 6.16 6.09
N SER A 15 18.28 5.45 6.72
CA SER A 15 18.41 5.01 8.12
C SER A 15 19.35 3.82 8.30
N HIS A 16 19.38 2.90 7.35
CA HIS A 16 20.16 1.65 7.45
C HIS A 16 21.47 1.70 6.66
N GLY A 17 21.69 2.73 5.83
CA GLY A 17 22.86 2.89 4.96
C GLY A 17 22.86 1.99 3.73
N SER A 18 22.14 0.87 3.74
CA SER A 18 21.99 -0.04 2.59
C SER A 18 20.76 -0.92 2.68
N PHE A 19 20.32 -1.45 1.54
CA PHE A 19 19.25 -2.46 1.50
C PHE A 19 19.66 -3.74 2.23
N GLU A 20 20.94 -4.10 2.18
CA GLU A 20 21.46 -5.27 2.88
C GLU A 20 21.33 -5.13 4.40
N ASN A 21 21.71 -4.02 4.96
CA ASN A 21 21.56 -3.75 6.39
C ASN A 21 20.06 -3.74 6.80
N TYR A 22 19.20 -3.18 5.95
CA TYR A 22 17.76 -3.16 6.18
C TYR A 22 17.17 -4.57 6.27
N TYR A 23 17.44 -5.45 5.29
CA TYR A 23 16.90 -6.81 5.37
C TYR A 23 17.56 -7.62 6.48
N LYS A 24 18.84 -7.45 6.77
CA LYS A 24 19.51 -8.09 7.91
C LYS A 24 18.86 -7.72 9.25
N ALA A 25 18.49 -6.45 9.43
CA ALA A 25 17.76 -6.02 10.62
C ALA A 25 16.40 -6.73 10.74
N LYS A 26 15.67 -6.91 9.62
CA LYS A 26 14.41 -7.67 9.63
C LYS A 26 14.62 -9.18 9.88
N GLN A 27 15.72 -9.76 9.41
CA GLN A 27 16.07 -11.15 9.62
C GLN A 27 16.23 -11.50 11.11
N GLU A 28 16.60 -10.54 11.96
CA GLU A 28 16.74 -10.75 13.41
C GLU A 28 15.43 -11.26 14.05
N LEU A 29 14.27 -10.87 13.54
CA LEU A 29 12.98 -11.40 13.98
C LEU A 29 12.90 -12.91 13.72
N PHE A 30 13.29 -13.35 12.52
CA PHE A 30 13.23 -14.77 12.12
C PHE A 30 14.26 -15.61 12.85
N LYS A 31 15.48 -15.08 13.09
CA LYS A 31 16.50 -15.75 13.89
C LYS A 31 16.04 -16.03 15.33
N ARG A 32 15.27 -15.11 15.91
CA ARG A 32 14.78 -15.20 17.30
C ARG A 32 13.45 -15.93 17.44
N THR A 33 12.79 -16.25 16.33
CA THR A 33 11.48 -16.91 16.33
C THR A 33 11.65 -18.37 15.92
N GLU A 34 11.62 -19.27 16.90
CA GLU A 34 11.87 -20.70 16.67
C GLU A 34 10.59 -21.51 16.42
N ASN A 35 9.40 -20.98 16.68
CA ASN A 35 8.17 -21.78 16.62
C ASN A 35 7.55 -21.82 15.24
N VAL A 36 7.15 -20.64 14.71
CA VAL A 36 6.37 -20.56 13.46
C VAL A 36 6.92 -19.47 12.56
N HIS A 37 7.20 -19.82 11.32
CA HIS A 37 7.42 -18.84 10.23
C HIS A 37 6.30 -18.95 9.22
N VAL A 38 5.69 -17.81 8.89
CA VAL A 38 4.70 -17.65 7.81
C VAL A 38 5.33 -16.77 6.73
N LEU A 39 5.45 -17.28 5.52
CA LEU A 39 6.30 -16.70 4.49
C LEU A 39 5.49 -16.50 3.19
N ASN A 40 5.54 -15.29 2.64
CA ASN A 40 4.97 -15.03 1.31
C ASN A 40 5.86 -15.68 0.24
N GLY A 41 5.40 -16.78 -0.34
CA GLY A 41 6.12 -17.55 -1.34
C GLY A 41 6.26 -16.85 -2.70
N ASP A 42 5.41 -15.86 -2.98
CA ASP A 42 5.43 -15.11 -4.24
C ASP A 42 6.38 -13.90 -4.19
N ASP A 43 6.88 -13.51 -3.01
CA ASP A 43 7.83 -12.40 -2.90
C ASP A 43 9.24 -12.85 -3.32
N PRO A 44 9.91 -12.14 -4.25
CA PRO A 44 11.25 -12.49 -4.72
C PRO A 44 12.31 -12.56 -3.60
N GLN A 45 12.11 -11.82 -2.50
CA GLN A 45 13.03 -11.74 -1.37
C GLN A 45 12.76 -12.82 -0.30
N MET A 46 11.73 -13.65 -0.48
CA MET A 46 11.34 -14.69 0.47
C MET A 46 12.51 -15.59 0.86
N LYS A 47 13.40 -15.90 -0.10
CA LYS A 47 14.60 -16.73 0.12
C LYS A 47 15.52 -16.17 1.21
N LEU A 48 15.56 -14.85 1.40
CA LEU A 48 16.36 -14.22 2.46
C LEU A 48 15.86 -14.60 3.87
N PHE A 49 14.63 -15.12 4.00
CA PHE A 49 13.97 -15.42 5.27
C PHE A 49 13.64 -16.90 5.44
N SER A 50 13.61 -17.69 4.36
CA SER A 50 13.19 -19.09 4.38
C SER A 50 14.19 -20.02 5.05
N ASP A 51 15.48 -19.66 5.09
CA ASP A 51 16.55 -20.55 5.60
C ASP A 51 16.66 -20.56 7.12
N PHE A 52 16.06 -19.58 7.82
CA PHE A 52 16.06 -19.55 9.27
C PHE A 52 15.24 -20.72 9.84
N HIS A 53 15.77 -21.35 10.90
CA HIS A 53 15.11 -22.48 11.53
C HIS A 53 13.80 -22.07 12.20
N ALA A 54 12.76 -22.88 12.01
CA ALA A 54 11.54 -22.86 12.81
C ALA A 54 10.94 -24.27 12.88
N LYS A 55 10.25 -24.59 13.98
CA LYS A 55 9.58 -25.88 14.15
C LYS A 55 8.52 -26.14 13.10
N ARG A 56 7.85 -25.07 12.64
CA ARG A 56 6.85 -25.11 11.57
C ARG A 56 7.05 -23.92 10.64
N LYS A 57 6.98 -24.18 9.33
CA LYS A 57 6.96 -23.16 8.29
C LYS A 57 5.73 -23.37 7.43
N ILE A 58 5.11 -22.28 6.98
CA ILE A 58 4.04 -22.30 6.01
C ILE A 58 4.29 -21.21 4.99
N PHE A 59 4.21 -21.57 3.71
CA PHE A 59 4.30 -20.63 2.61
C PHE A 59 2.91 -20.30 2.13
N TYR A 60 2.62 -19.04 1.90
CA TYR A 60 1.36 -18.60 1.32
C TYR A 60 1.60 -17.81 0.04
N GLY A 61 0.61 -17.82 -0.87
CA GLY A 61 0.73 -17.09 -2.13
C GLY A 61 -0.52 -17.18 -2.99
N ILE A 62 -0.51 -16.47 -4.12
CA ILE A 62 -1.56 -16.55 -5.14
C ILE A 62 -1.10 -17.49 -6.25
N GLY A 63 -1.65 -18.69 -6.26
CA GLY A 63 -1.25 -19.75 -7.19
C GLY A 63 -0.05 -20.58 -6.74
N THR A 64 0.63 -20.23 -5.64
CA THR A 64 1.77 -20.96 -5.10
C THR A 64 1.69 -21.11 -3.57
N GLY A 65 2.57 -21.92 -3.00
CA GLY A 65 2.67 -22.14 -1.55
C GLY A 65 1.73 -23.19 -0.99
N ASP A 66 1.90 -23.45 0.33
CA ASP A 66 1.06 -24.39 1.06
C ASP A 66 -0.36 -23.83 1.20
N MET A 67 -0.49 -22.57 1.62
CA MET A 67 -1.78 -21.86 1.67
C MET A 67 -1.92 -20.98 0.43
N ARG A 68 -2.54 -21.54 -0.59
CA ARG A 68 -2.66 -20.95 -1.92
C ARG A 68 -4.05 -20.38 -2.14
N ALA A 69 -4.12 -19.16 -2.68
CA ALA A 69 -5.35 -18.63 -3.23
C ALA A 69 -5.52 -19.02 -4.69
N ASP A 70 -6.60 -19.68 -5.00
CA ASP A 70 -7.05 -20.02 -6.36
C ASP A 70 -8.30 -19.20 -6.71
N ASN A 71 -8.71 -19.21 -7.98
CA ASN A 71 -9.94 -18.60 -8.49
C ASN A 71 -10.12 -17.12 -8.05
N VAL A 72 -8.99 -16.38 -8.07
CA VAL A 72 -8.96 -14.98 -7.64
C VAL A 72 -9.75 -14.09 -8.59
N GLN A 73 -10.69 -13.32 -8.04
CA GLN A 73 -11.46 -12.31 -8.74
C GLN A 73 -11.32 -10.96 -8.02
N LEU A 74 -10.88 -9.95 -8.76
CA LEU A 74 -10.76 -8.58 -8.26
C LEU A 74 -11.93 -7.76 -8.78
N ARG A 75 -12.55 -6.95 -7.89
CA ARG A 75 -13.65 -6.04 -8.20
C ARG A 75 -13.39 -4.72 -7.50
N GLU A 76 -14.09 -3.68 -7.91
CA GLU A 76 -14.05 -2.41 -7.21
C GLU A 76 -14.51 -2.59 -5.75
N GLY A 77 -13.63 -2.26 -4.81
CA GLY A 77 -13.92 -2.35 -3.37
C GLY A 77 -14.21 -3.74 -2.81
N ALA A 78 -13.99 -4.82 -3.59
CA ALA A 78 -14.20 -6.19 -3.14
C ALA A 78 -13.27 -7.18 -3.86
N SER A 79 -13.06 -8.36 -3.28
CA SER A 79 -12.34 -9.45 -3.94
C SER A 79 -12.91 -10.80 -3.51
N SER A 80 -12.72 -11.82 -4.35
CA SER A 80 -12.99 -13.20 -3.94
C SER A 80 -11.84 -14.12 -4.33
N PHE A 81 -11.65 -15.17 -3.56
CA PHE A 81 -10.64 -16.20 -3.79
C PHE A 81 -11.02 -17.50 -3.08
N GLU A 82 -10.34 -18.58 -3.40
CA GLU A 82 -10.53 -19.88 -2.75
C GLU A 82 -9.24 -20.36 -2.10
N VAL A 83 -9.34 -20.98 -0.93
CA VAL A 83 -8.23 -21.67 -0.25
C VAL A 83 -8.72 -23.06 0.13
N TYR A 84 -8.07 -24.11 -0.36
CA TYR A 84 -8.47 -25.51 -0.16
C TYR A 84 -9.96 -25.75 -0.45
N GLY A 85 -10.50 -25.14 -1.51
CA GLY A 85 -11.91 -25.25 -1.89
C GLY A 85 -12.89 -24.41 -1.05
N THR A 86 -12.42 -23.71 -0.02
CA THR A 86 -13.23 -22.76 0.74
C THR A 86 -13.19 -21.41 0.07
N LYS A 87 -14.34 -20.93 -0.42
CA LYS A 87 -14.47 -19.61 -1.03
C LYS A 87 -14.55 -18.51 0.05
N PHE A 88 -13.81 -17.44 -0.17
CA PHE A 88 -13.85 -16.20 0.62
C PHE A 88 -14.31 -15.04 -0.27
N ASP A 89 -15.28 -14.27 0.21
CA ASP A 89 -15.73 -13.01 -0.39
C ASP A 89 -15.39 -11.88 0.59
N ILE A 90 -14.39 -11.04 0.25
CA ILE A 90 -13.89 -9.97 1.11
C ILE A 90 -14.33 -8.59 0.62
N ASN A 91 -14.56 -7.67 1.55
CA ASN A 91 -15.12 -6.34 1.28
C ASN A 91 -14.04 -5.28 0.99
N PHE A 92 -12.91 -5.68 0.43
CA PHE A 92 -11.85 -4.76 -0.01
C PHE A 92 -11.19 -5.28 -1.27
N GLY A 93 -10.91 -4.35 -2.17
CA GLY A 93 -10.27 -4.64 -3.46
C GLY A 93 -8.75 -4.72 -3.36
N GLY A 94 -8.14 -5.12 -4.49
CA GLY A 94 -6.69 -5.16 -4.64
C GLY A 94 -6.05 -6.50 -4.29
N ARG A 95 -5.16 -6.92 -5.18
CA ARG A 95 -4.42 -8.19 -5.06
C ARG A 95 -3.63 -8.29 -3.74
N PHE A 96 -3.06 -7.18 -3.27
CA PHE A 96 -2.31 -7.11 -2.02
C PHE A 96 -3.16 -7.44 -0.78
N ASN A 97 -4.47 -7.15 -0.81
CA ASN A 97 -5.37 -7.53 0.28
C ASN A 97 -5.64 -9.02 0.33
N ILE A 98 -5.59 -9.73 -0.80
CA ILE A 98 -5.62 -11.20 -0.80
C ILE A 98 -4.38 -11.75 -0.08
N TYR A 99 -3.18 -11.22 -0.36
CA TYR A 99 -1.97 -11.58 0.39
C TYR A 99 -2.09 -11.31 1.89
N ASN A 100 -2.70 -10.17 2.28
CA ASN A 100 -2.94 -9.86 3.68
C ASN A 100 -3.88 -10.88 4.34
N CYS A 101 -4.96 -11.29 3.64
CA CYS A 101 -5.87 -12.34 4.10
C CYS A 101 -5.17 -13.71 4.21
N LEU A 102 -4.38 -14.09 3.20
CA LEU A 102 -3.63 -15.34 3.23
C LEU A 102 -2.64 -15.39 4.40
N ALA A 103 -1.93 -14.30 4.66
CA ALA A 103 -1.04 -14.20 5.82
C ALA A 103 -1.81 -14.40 7.14
N ALA A 104 -2.97 -13.77 7.28
CA ALA A 104 -3.82 -13.91 8.47
C ALA A 104 -4.38 -15.33 8.60
N LEU A 105 -4.84 -15.94 7.51
CA LEU A 105 -5.31 -17.33 7.48
C LEU A 105 -4.18 -18.31 7.83
N ALA A 106 -2.98 -18.08 7.29
CA ALA A 106 -1.81 -18.91 7.57
C ALA A 106 -1.41 -18.86 9.05
N VAL A 107 -1.39 -17.67 9.65
CA VAL A 107 -1.19 -17.53 11.10
C VAL A 107 -2.31 -18.24 11.86
N GLY A 108 -3.57 -18.01 11.51
CA GLY A 108 -4.71 -18.66 12.16
C GLY A 108 -4.61 -20.19 12.13
N ALA A 109 -4.28 -20.78 10.99
CA ALA A 109 -4.10 -22.21 10.82
C ALA A 109 -2.97 -22.77 11.71
N MET A 110 -1.88 -22.03 11.85
CA MET A 110 -0.77 -22.43 12.75
C MET A 110 -1.17 -22.46 14.23
N TYR A 111 -2.22 -21.73 14.59
CA TYR A 111 -2.78 -21.70 15.95
C TYR A 111 -4.13 -22.43 16.09
N GLY A 112 -4.48 -23.28 15.13
CA GLY A 112 -5.65 -24.18 15.22
C GLY A 112 -6.97 -23.54 14.83
N ILE A 113 -6.95 -22.40 14.12
CA ILE A 113 -8.14 -21.79 13.53
C ILE A 113 -8.33 -22.36 12.14
N ASP A 114 -9.37 -23.17 11.94
CA ASP A 114 -9.69 -23.72 10.63
C ASP A 114 -10.37 -22.68 9.71
N LEU A 115 -10.34 -22.93 8.41
CA LEU A 115 -10.91 -22.01 7.41
C LEU A 115 -12.41 -21.77 7.59
N PRO A 116 -13.26 -22.76 7.91
CA PRO A 116 -14.67 -22.55 8.20
C PRO A 116 -14.93 -21.56 9.35
N LYS A 117 -14.09 -21.53 10.37
CA LYS A 117 -14.18 -20.55 11.46
C LYS A 117 -13.63 -19.19 11.07
N ALA A 118 -12.55 -19.14 10.29
CA ALA A 118 -11.92 -17.90 9.83
C ALA A 118 -12.78 -17.15 8.79
N LYS A 119 -13.48 -17.87 7.91
CA LYS A 119 -14.30 -17.32 6.83
C LYS A 119 -15.28 -16.24 7.30
N PRO A 120 -16.23 -16.49 8.20
CA PRO A 120 -17.21 -15.49 8.59
C PRO A 120 -16.58 -14.28 9.31
N ILE A 121 -15.39 -14.43 9.86
CA ILE A 121 -14.65 -13.34 10.51
C ILE A 121 -14.04 -12.42 9.44
N LEU A 122 -13.36 -12.97 8.44
CA LEU A 122 -12.77 -12.17 7.35
C LEU A 122 -13.85 -11.46 6.51
N GLU A 123 -14.95 -12.15 6.21
CA GLU A 123 -16.05 -11.58 5.41
C GLU A 123 -16.83 -10.47 6.15
N LYS A 124 -16.73 -10.41 7.49
CA LYS A 124 -17.30 -9.30 8.28
C LYS A 124 -16.42 -8.06 8.31
N VAL A 125 -15.14 -8.17 7.94
CA VAL A 125 -14.27 -6.99 7.88
C VAL A 125 -14.70 -6.15 6.69
N THR A 126 -15.27 -4.99 6.94
CA THR A 126 -15.77 -4.08 5.88
C THR A 126 -14.84 -2.93 5.57
N ASN A 127 -13.96 -2.61 6.51
CA ASN A 127 -13.07 -1.46 6.40
C ASN A 127 -11.86 -1.62 7.32
N ILE A 128 -10.69 -1.22 6.83
CA ILE A 128 -9.49 -1.00 7.64
C ILE A 128 -9.13 0.47 7.47
N LYS A 129 -9.29 1.27 8.52
CA LYS A 129 -9.08 2.71 8.49
C LYS A 129 -7.75 3.08 7.84
N GLY A 130 -7.80 3.92 6.80
CA GLY A 130 -6.65 4.36 6.02
C GLY A 130 -5.95 3.26 5.19
N ARG A 131 -6.65 2.18 4.85
CA ARG A 131 -6.16 1.11 3.95
C ARG A 131 -7.23 0.78 2.93
N MET A 132 -7.09 1.31 1.71
CA MET A 132 -8.12 1.21 0.66
C MET A 132 -9.52 1.55 1.21
N GLU A 133 -9.59 2.56 2.07
CA GLU A 133 -10.80 2.99 2.75
C GLU A 133 -11.66 3.83 1.81
N TYR A 134 -12.78 3.28 1.36
CA TYR A 134 -13.78 4.02 0.61
C TYR A 134 -14.60 4.88 1.55
N VAL A 135 -14.30 6.17 1.64
CA VAL A 135 -15.07 7.15 2.44
C VAL A 135 -16.31 7.65 1.70
N GLN A 136 -16.32 7.49 0.36
CA GLN A 136 -17.46 7.75 -0.52
C GLN A 136 -17.38 6.79 -1.71
N LYS A 137 -18.54 6.34 -2.24
CA LYS A 137 -18.63 5.49 -3.43
C LYS A 137 -19.45 6.08 -4.58
N SER A 138 -20.27 7.09 -4.33
CA SER A 138 -21.14 7.71 -5.34
C SER A 138 -21.36 9.18 -5.02
N PRO A 139 -21.47 10.08 -6.02
CA PRO A 139 -21.45 9.83 -7.48
C PRO A 139 -20.06 9.54 -8.06
N PHE A 140 -18.99 9.79 -7.32
CA PHE A 140 -17.60 9.40 -7.56
C PHE A 140 -17.03 8.75 -6.31
N SER A 141 -15.98 7.97 -6.47
CA SER A 141 -15.33 7.31 -5.33
C SER A 141 -14.29 8.22 -4.68
N VAL A 142 -14.22 8.21 -3.34
CA VAL A 142 -13.13 8.83 -2.57
C VAL A 142 -12.48 7.76 -1.70
N VAL A 143 -11.18 7.54 -1.91
CA VAL A 143 -10.42 6.48 -1.25
C VAL A 143 -9.25 7.07 -0.48
N VAL A 144 -9.05 6.62 0.76
CA VAL A 144 -7.89 6.95 1.58
C VAL A 144 -7.00 5.72 1.74
N ASP A 145 -5.71 5.87 1.45
CA ASP A 145 -4.73 4.80 1.62
C ASP A 145 -3.39 5.33 2.16
N TYR A 146 -2.76 4.53 3.01
CA TYR A 146 -1.45 4.85 3.61
C TYR A 146 -0.27 4.64 2.66
N ALA A 147 -0.47 4.28 1.41
CA ALA A 147 0.61 4.06 0.44
C ALA A 147 1.60 5.22 0.44
N HIS A 148 2.86 4.92 0.82
CA HIS A 148 3.95 5.88 0.96
C HIS A 148 5.30 5.32 0.48
N THR A 149 5.26 4.24 -0.28
CA THR A 149 6.40 3.65 -0.99
C THR A 149 6.10 3.54 -2.48
N PRO A 150 7.11 3.52 -3.38
CA PRO A 150 6.87 3.40 -4.81
C PRO A 150 5.99 2.19 -5.18
N ASP A 151 6.28 1.03 -4.60
CA ASP A 151 5.53 -0.20 -4.89
C ASP A 151 4.08 -0.11 -4.39
N SER A 152 3.85 0.41 -3.17
CA SER A 152 2.48 0.55 -2.65
C SER A 152 1.66 1.56 -3.45
N LEU A 153 2.23 2.70 -3.86
CA LEU A 153 1.56 3.67 -4.72
C LEU A 153 1.18 3.06 -6.06
N ARG A 154 2.08 2.30 -6.69
CA ARG A 154 1.84 1.59 -7.95
C ARG A 154 0.64 0.65 -7.83
N GLU A 155 0.62 -0.19 -6.80
CA GLU A 155 -0.46 -1.16 -6.59
C GLU A 155 -1.80 -0.48 -6.28
N VAL A 156 -1.82 0.59 -5.47
CA VAL A 156 -3.01 1.35 -5.16
C VAL A 156 -3.57 2.04 -6.41
N TYR A 157 -2.73 2.78 -7.14
CA TYR A 157 -3.19 3.51 -8.34
C TYR A 157 -3.64 2.55 -9.45
N LYS A 158 -2.91 1.44 -9.65
CA LYS A 158 -3.32 0.40 -10.60
C LYS A 158 -4.68 -0.22 -10.22
N THR A 159 -4.91 -0.45 -8.94
CA THR A 159 -6.17 -1.03 -8.44
C THR A 159 -7.34 -0.06 -8.58
N LEU A 160 -7.09 1.24 -8.41
CA LEU A 160 -8.11 2.28 -8.37
C LEU A 160 -8.35 2.97 -9.72
N LYS A 161 -7.51 2.73 -10.73
CA LYS A 161 -7.71 3.31 -12.06
C LYS A 161 -9.06 2.85 -12.62
N PRO A 162 -10.04 3.77 -12.79
CA PRO A 162 -11.34 3.40 -13.32
C PRO A 162 -11.24 3.04 -14.81
N GLU A 163 -12.15 2.20 -15.29
CA GLU A 163 -12.31 1.93 -16.73
C GLU A 163 -12.88 3.16 -17.46
N ASP A 164 -13.91 3.78 -16.86
CA ASP A 164 -14.51 5.03 -17.30
C ASP A 164 -14.34 6.08 -16.21
N GLY A 165 -13.83 7.27 -16.56
CA GLY A 165 -13.56 8.35 -15.62
C GLY A 165 -12.06 8.59 -15.39
N LYS A 166 -11.74 9.49 -14.47
CA LYS A 166 -10.38 9.93 -14.15
C LYS A 166 -9.94 9.41 -12.80
N LEU A 167 -8.65 9.13 -12.66
CA LEU A 167 -8.01 8.95 -11.36
C LEU A 167 -7.37 10.28 -10.95
N ILE A 168 -7.89 10.89 -9.87
CA ILE A 168 -7.42 12.16 -9.30
C ILE A 168 -6.66 11.84 -8.03
N CYS A 169 -5.34 12.09 -7.97
CA CYS A 169 -4.55 11.74 -6.81
C CYS A 169 -4.06 12.96 -6.02
N VAL A 170 -4.20 12.89 -4.69
CA VAL A 170 -3.58 13.78 -3.72
C VAL A 170 -2.35 13.09 -3.16
N LEU A 171 -1.17 13.64 -3.48
CA LEU A 171 0.13 12.99 -3.26
C LEU A 171 1.08 13.93 -2.52
N GLY A 172 1.73 13.41 -1.49
CA GLY A 172 2.83 14.05 -0.80
C GLY A 172 3.98 13.09 -0.58
N ALA A 173 4.99 13.55 0.13
CA ALA A 173 6.07 12.72 0.66
C ALA A 173 6.58 13.26 1.98
N ALA A 174 6.97 12.38 2.89
CA ALA A 174 7.52 12.78 4.18
C ALA A 174 8.94 13.33 4.04
N GLY A 175 9.24 14.32 4.88
CA GLY A 175 10.59 14.84 5.15
C GLY A 175 11.26 14.13 6.32
N GLY A 176 12.02 14.89 7.14
CA GLY A 176 12.57 14.42 8.41
C GLY A 176 13.54 13.25 8.30
N GLY A 177 14.43 13.23 7.31
CA GLY A 177 15.41 12.17 7.10
C GLY A 177 14.81 10.89 6.50
N ARG A 178 13.63 10.97 5.89
CA ARG A 178 13.08 9.87 5.08
C ARG A 178 13.77 9.81 3.72
N ASP A 179 13.72 8.63 3.11
CA ASP A 179 14.33 8.34 1.80
C ASP A 179 13.93 9.36 0.71
N LYS A 180 14.83 10.25 0.31
CA LYS A 180 14.57 11.28 -0.72
C LYS A 180 14.52 10.71 -2.12
N TRP A 181 15.26 9.62 -2.38
CA TRP A 181 15.32 8.96 -3.68
C TRP A 181 13.95 8.53 -4.19
N LYS A 182 13.00 8.24 -3.31
CA LYS A 182 11.65 7.81 -3.67
C LYS A 182 10.74 8.94 -4.17
N ARG A 183 11.05 10.22 -3.87
CA ARG A 183 10.22 11.36 -4.27
C ARG A 183 10.02 11.45 -5.78
N PRO A 184 11.07 11.43 -6.63
CA PRO A 184 10.88 11.40 -8.07
C PRO A 184 10.20 10.10 -8.55
N GLU A 185 10.41 8.95 -7.90
CA GLU A 185 9.67 7.73 -8.25
C GLU A 185 8.18 7.85 -7.98
N PHE A 186 7.76 8.58 -6.95
CA PHE A 186 6.34 8.89 -6.71
C PHE A 186 5.74 9.70 -7.86
N GLY A 187 6.43 10.75 -8.31
CA GLY A 187 6.02 11.55 -9.46
C GLY A 187 5.88 10.71 -10.73
N LYS A 188 6.88 9.89 -11.02
CA LYS A 188 6.87 8.96 -12.16
C LYS A 188 5.69 7.99 -12.10
N ILE A 189 5.41 7.40 -10.95
CA ILE A 189 4.29 6.47 -10.80
C ILE A 189 2.95 7.21 -10.92
N ALA A 190 2.80 8.35 -10.27
CA ALA A 190 1.57 9.13 -10.36
C ALA A 190 1.28 9.55 -11.81
N SER A 191 2.27 10.01 -12.57
CA SER A 191 2.12 10.39 -13.99
C SER A 191 1.77 9.22 -14.92
N LEU A 192 2.01 7.97 -14.50
CA LEU A 192 1.63 6.78 -15.28
C LEU A 192 0.16 6.39 -15.09
N TYR A 193 -0.40 6.64 -13.93
CA TYR A 193 -1.72 6.12 -13.57
C TYR A 193 -2.77 7.21 -13.39
N CYS A 194 -2.39 8.37 -12.84
CA CYS A 194 -3.33 9.44 -12.50
C CYS A 194 -3.52 10.42 -13.67
N ASP A 195 -4.75 10.85 -13.90
CA ASP A 195 -5.09 11.86 -14.90
C ASP A 195 -4.93 13.28 -14.34
N GLN A 196 -5.12 13.42 -13.02
CA GLN A 196 -4.92 14.69 -12.31
C GLN A 196 -4.13 14.42 -11.02
N ILE A 197 -3.12 15.26 -10.77
CA ILE A 197 -2.21 15.12 -9.64
C ILE A 197 -2.21 16.41 -8.83
N ILE A 198 -2.52 16.32 -7.54
CA ILE A 198 -2.39 17.46 -6.62
C ILE A 198 -1.27 17.13 -5.64
N LEU A 199 -0.12 17.79 -5.82
CA LEU A 199 0.99 17.68 -4.89
C LEU A 199 0.71 18.52 -3.66
N THR A 200 0.95 17.94 -2.49
CA THR A 200 0.64 18.58 -1.21
C THR A 200 1.62 18.16 -0.12
N ASP A 201 1.47 18.79 1.03
CA ASP A 201 2.24 18.49 2.23
C ASP A 201 1.89 17.12 2.84
N GLU A 202 2.93 16.46 3.40
CA GLU A 202 2.82 15.18 4.12
C GLU A 202 4.02 15.05 5.08
N ASP A 203 3.82 15.26 6.36
CA ASP A 203 4.87 15.16 7.38
C ASP A 203 6.22 15.76 6.94
N PRO A 204 6.31 17.08 6.63
CA PRO A 204 7.55 17.68 6.14
C PRO A 204 8.63 17.76 7.24
N TYR A 205 8.26 17.69 8.52
CA TYR A 205 9.17 17.97 9.64
C TYR A 205 9.81 19.35 9.47
N GLU A 206 11.14 19.41 9.48
CA GLU A 206 11.91 20.66 9.30
C GLU A 206 12.24 20.98 7.84
N GLU A 207 11.86 20.10 6.88
CA GLU A 207 12.08 20.34 5.46
C GLU A 207 11.04 21.29 4.88
N ASN A 208 11.43 22.08 3.88
CA ASN A 208 10.50 22.94 3.16
C ASN A 208 9.52 22.10 2.32
N PRO A 209 8.19 22.17 2.55
CA PRO A 209 7.21 21.41 1.79
C PRO A 209 7.27 21.65 0.29
N VAL A 210 7.59 22.88 -0.15
CA VAL A 210 7.71 23.20 -1.58
C VAL A 210 8.84 22.42 -2.22
N SER A 211 10.00 22.32 -1.56
CA SER A 211 11.13 21.55 -2.06
C SER A 211 10.82 20.05 -2.17
N ILE A 212 10.03 19.50 -1.24
CA ILE A 212 9.56 18.11 -1.30
C ILE A 212 8.67 17.90 -2.53
N MET A 213 7.72 18.80 -2.79
CA MET A 213 6.86 18.75 -3.98
C MET A 213 7.66 18.88 -5.28
N GLU A 214 8.70 19.74 -5.31
CA GLU A 214 9.60 19.89 -6.45
C GLU A 214 10.40 18.59 -6.71
N ASP A 215 10.83 17.89 -5.68
CA ASP A 215 11.48 16.60 -5.82
C ASP A 215 10.56 15.54 -6.43
N ILE A 216 9.26 15.55 -6.06
CA ILE A 216 8.26 14.67 -6.67
C ILE A 216 8.05 15.04 -8.14
N GLU A 217 7.93 16.34 -8.45
CA GLU A 217 7.73 16.86 -9.81
C GLU A 217 8.86 16.46 -10.76
N LYS A 218 10.12 16.36 -10.28
CA LYS A 218 11.25 15.86 -11.10
C LYS A 218 11.00 14.47 -11.70
N GLY A 219 10.09 13.71 -11.13
CA GLY A 219 9.68 12.40 -11.64
C GLY A 219 8.66 12.48 -12.79
N PHE A 220 8.07 13.62 -13.05
CA PHE A 220 7.19 13.83 -14.19
C PHE A 220 8.04 13.84 -15.46
N SER A 221 8.15 12.69 -16.12
CA SER A 221 9.09 12.57 -17.24
C SER A 221 8.53 13.20 -18.52
N SER A 222 9.43 13.76 -19.32
CA SER A 222 9.14 14.28 -20.67
C SER A 222 8.61 13.19 -21.64
N GLN A 223 8.76 11.92 -21.34
CA GLN A 223 8.16 10.83 -22.12
C GLN A 223 6.64 10.81 -22.02
N PHE A 224 6.07 11.47 -21.01
CA PHE A 224 4.62 11.67 -20.85
C PHE A 224 4.14 13.04 -21.31
N SER A 225 4.96 13.81 -22.03
CA SER A 225 4.56 15.08 -22.62
C SER A 225 3.39 14.96 -23.62
N ASN A 226 3.05 13.74 -24.02
CA ASN A 226 1.84 13.40 -24.77
C ASN A 226 0.70 12.86 -23.87
N SER A 227 0.90 12.70 -22.55
CA SER A 227 -0.17 12.33 -21.65
C SER A 227 -0.89 13.59 -21.18
N ASN A 228 -2.21 13.57 -21.25
CA ASN A 228 -3.08 14.70 -20.87
C ASN A 228 -3.19 14.86 -19.33
N PHE A 229 -2.22 14.38 -18.54
CA PHE A 229 -2.31 14.58 -17.11
C PHE A 229 -2.08 16.05 -16.74
N GLN A 230 -2.84 16.50 -15.77
CA GLN A 230 -2.69 17.83 -15.21
C GLN A 230 -2.17 17.73 -13.79
N PHE A 231 -1.33 18.68 -13.36
CA PHE A 231 -0.91 18.73 -11.97
C PHE A 231 -0.99 20.15 -11.40
N SER A 232 -1.11 20.21 -10.08
CA SER A 232 -1.05 21.46 -9.31
C SER A 232 -0.33 21.22 -7.98
N LYS A 233 0.16 22.31 -7.37
CA LYS A 233 0.79 22.28 -6.05
C LYS A 233 -0.06 23.09 -5.07
N ILE A 234 -0.53 22.47 -4.01
CA ILE A 234 -1.33 23.09 -2.96
C ILE A 234 -0.74 22.65 -1.62
N ILE A 235 -0.03 23.53 -0.92
CA ILE A 235 0.70 23.19 0.31
C ILE A 235 -0.25 22.66 1.39
N ASP A 236 -1.34 23.39 1.65
CA ASP A 236 -2.32 22.96 2.66
C ASP A 236 -3.04 21.69 2.19
N ARG A 237 -2.78 20.58 2.87
CA ARG A 237 -3.32 19.27 2.51
C ARG A 237 -4.85 19.24 2.54
N ARG A 238 -5.47 19.99 3.43
CA ARG A 238 -6.95 20.08 3.51
C ARG A 238 -7.50 20.75 2.26
N GLU A 239 -6.89 21.85 1.82
CA GLU A 239 -7.28 22.54 0.61
C GLU A 239 -6.98 21.70 -0.65
N ALA A 240 -5.88 20.95 -0.66
CA ALA A 240 -5.58 20.00 -1.72
C ALA A 240 -6.67 18.92 -1.86
N ILE A 241 -7.11 18.34 -0.74
CA ILE A 241 -8.19 17.35 -0.70
C ILE A 241 -9.51 17.97 -1.18
N LYS A 242 -9.87 19.17 -0.69
CA LYS A 242 -11.07 19.88 -1.15
C LYS A 242 -11.04 20.14 -2.64
N LYS A 243 -9.88 20.57 -3.16
CA LYS A 243 -9.70 20.80 -4.61
C LYS A 243 -9.91 19.51 -5.39
N ALA A 244 -9.30 18.39 -4.99
CA ALA A 244 -9.49 17.09 -5.63
C ALA A 244 -10.97 16.69 -5.70
N ILE A 245 -11.67 16.81 -4.57
CA ILE A 245 -13.10 16.48 -4.47
C ILE A 245 -13.95 17.42 -5.37
N SER A 246 -13.60 18.72 -5.43
CA SER A 246 -14.35 19.70 -6.25
C SER A 246 -14.17 19.52 -7.75
N MET A 247 -13.14 18.80 -8.17
CA MET A 247 -12.84 18.53 -9.59
C MET A 247 -13.44 17.21 -10.08
N ALA A 248 -13.85 16.34 -9.15
CA ALA A 248 -14.35 15.03 -9.49
C ALA A 248 -15.76 15.07 -10.11
N GLU A 249 -15.92 14.33 -11.18
CA GLU A 249 -17.17 14.10 -11.89
C GLU A 249 -17.68 12.67 -11.60
N PRO A 250 -18.94 12.35 -11.93
CA PRO A 250 -19.44 10.97 -11.80
C PRO A 250 -18.50 9.96 -12.50
N SER A 251 -18.28 8.82 -11.87
CA SER A 251 -17.36 7.75 -12.27
C SER A 251 -15.87 8.03 -12.01
N ASP A 252 -15.48 9.23 -11.58
CA ASP A 252 -14.11 9.50 -11.19
C ASP A 252 -13.75 8.82 -9.85
N VAL A 253 -12.45 8.65 -9.63
CA VAL A 253 -11.88 8.17 -8.36
C VAL A 253 -10.90 9.21 -7.83
N VAL A 254 -11.18 9.74 -6.64
CA VAL A 254 -10.24 10.57 -5.88
C VAL A 254 -9.49 9.67 -4.90
N VAL A 255 -8.17 9.62 -5.00
CA VAL A 255 -7.34 8.85 -4.07
C VAL A 255 -6.42 9.78 -3.28
N ILE A 256 -6.43 9.63 -1.96
CA ILE A 256 -5.64 10.41 -1.00
C ILE A 256 -4.61 9.45 -0.40
N THR A 257 -3.32 9.63 -0.75
CA THR A 257 -2.24 8.73 -0.34
C THR A 257 -1.25 9.36 0.65
N GLY A 258 -0.43 8.52 1.28
CA GLY A 258 0.63 8.92 2.22
C GLY A 258 0.19 8.98 3.67
N LYS A 259 -0.99 9.49 3.95
CA LYS A 259 -1.60 9.52 5.27
C LYS A 259 -2.84 8.62 5.27
N GLY A 260 -2.91 7.70 6.23
CA GLY A 260 -4.03 6.77 6.38
C GLY A 260 -4.90 7.13 7.58
N SER A 261 -4.65 6.47 8.71
CA SER A 261 -5.42 6.66 9.96
C SER A 261 -4.87 7.73 10.89
N GLU A 262 -3.77 8.40 10.53
CA GLU A 262 -3.12 9.42 11.34
C GLU A 262 -4.01 10.67 11.44
N THR A 263 -4.10 11.22 12.64
CA THR A 263 -4.91 12.40 12.95
C THR A 263 -4.12 13.71 12.93
N SER A 264 -2.80 13.63 12.69
CA SER A 264 -1.91 14.80 12.71
C SER A 264 -0.80 14.68 11.67
N MET A 265 -0.20 15.81 11.31
CA MET A 265 1.03 15.88 10.49
C MET A 265 2.20 16.37 11.35
N ALA A 266 3.38 15.82 11.12
CA ALA A 266 4.63 16.31 11.69
C ALA A 266 5.12 17.51 10.86
N VAL A 267 5.17 18.68 11.50
CA VAL A 267 5.61 19.95 10.88
C VAL A 267 6.73 20.57 11.72
N ALA A 268 7.41 21.56 11.18
CA ALA A 268 8.45 22.30 11.90
C ALA A 268 7.96 22.74 13.28
N GLY A 269 8.72 22.40 14.31
CA GLY A 269 8.40 22.70 15.71
C GLY A 269 7.30 21.86 16.35
N GLY A 270 6.78 20.78 15.69
CA GLY A 270 5.80 19.91 16.34
C GLY A 270 4.85 19.15 15.43
N LYS A 271 3.56 19.12 15.83
CA LYS A 271 2.47 18.46 15.08
C LYS A 271 1.34 19.46 14.81
N LYS A 272 0.74 19.35 13.64
CA LYS A 272 -0.43 20.12 13.20
C LYS A 272 -1.66 19.21 13.13
#